data_3807c6f6997eb9d0b7ee56e2fabc23c5
#
_entry.id   3807c6f6997eb9d0b7ee56e2fabc23c5
#
_cell.length_a   1.000
_cell.length_b   1.000
_cell.length_c   1.000
_cell.angle_alpha   90.00
_cell.angle_beta   90.00
_cell.angle_gamma   90.00
#
_symmetry.space_group_name_H-M   'P 1'
#
loop_
_entity.id
_entity.type
_entity.pdbx_description
1 polymer ?
#
loop_
_entity_poly.entity_id
_entity_poly.type
_entity_poly.pdbx_seq_one_letter_code
_entity_poly.pdbx_strand_id
1 'polypeptide(L)'
;FINIQKTIAFHSDWNLFCTKGATNYPCTAIKNYPMLSGNVYAAYEWGGFLIWQRPDIKIFADGRMPAWIDENGESPYNVFIKILQTQPGWNEKLRKYKTDYLLIAQGTFLDLLLDESAEKEGWKKVYEDKTHAIYKNLLTY
;
A
#
# COMPACT_ATOMS: atom_id res chain seq x y z
N PHE A 1 35.59 -25.45 -13.20
CA PHE A 1 34.44 -24.68 -13.75
C PHE A 1 33.32 -24.69 -12.73
N ILE A 2 33.03 -23.54 -12.11
CA ILE A 2 31.86 -23.36 -11.27
C ILE A 2 30.63 -23.39 -12.20
N ASN A 3 29.74 -24.34 -11.98
CA ASN A 3 28.53 -24.45 -12.77
C ASN A 3 27.56 -23.33 -12.37
N ILE A 4 27.69 -22.18 -13.04
CA ILE A 4 26.90 -20.96 -12.79
C ILE A 4 25.39 -21.22 -12.96
N GLN A 5 24.99 -22.24 -13.71
CA GLN A 5 23.57 -22.58 -13.88
C GLN A 5 22.86 -23.06 -12.60
N LYS A 6 23.61 -23.54 -11.60
CA LYS A 6 23.04 -23.91 -10.31
C LYS A 6 22.92 -22.74 -9.30
N THR A 7 23.53 -21.60 -9.60
CA THR A 7 23.59 -20.47 -8.66
C THR A 7 22.54 -19.39 -8.93
N ILE A 8 21.89 -19.43 -10.11
CA ILE A 8 20.82 -18.50 -10.47
C ILE A 8 19.51 -19.29 -10.61
N ALA A 9 19.01 -19.79 -9.50
CA ALA A 9 17.63 -20.19 -9.44
C ALA A 9 16.79 -18.92 -9.22
N PHE A 10 16.26 -18.35 -10.28
CA PHE A 10 15.21 -17.34 -10.18
C PHE A 10 13.96 -18.03 -9.61
N HIS A 11 13.84 -18.01 -8.30
CA HIS A 11 12.62 -18.45 -7.64
C HIS A 11 11.58 -17.33 -7.79
N SER A 12 10.75 -17.40 -8.80
CA SER A 12 9.55 -16.59 -8.94
C SER A 12 8.41 -17.07 -8.02
N ASP A 13 8.71 -17.94 -7.08
CA ASP A 13 7.72 -18.48 -6.18
C ASP A 13 7.36 -17.45 -5.11
N TRP A 14 6.10 -17.01 -5.17
CA TRP A 14 5.45 -16.15 -4.20
C TRP A 14 5.63 -16.62 -2.74
N ASN A 15 5.43 -17.91 -2.48
CA ASN A 15 5.55 -18.45 -1.14
C ASN A 15 6.98 -18.30 -0.61
N LEU A 16 7.97 -18.50 -1.46
CA LEU A 16 9.37 -18.35 -1.10
C LEU A 16 9.73 -16.87 -0.82
N PHE A 17 9.24 -15.95 -1.62
CA PHE A 17 9.43 -14.52 -1.41
C PHE A 17 8.85 -14.07 -0.07
N CYS A 18 7.62 -14.44 0.22
CA CYS A 18 6.92 -14.05 1.45
C CYS A 18 7.44 -14.76 2.71
N THR A 19 8.06 -15.94 2.60
CA THR A 19 8.53 -16.70 3.77
C THR A 19 10.01 -16.49 4.10
N LYS A 20 10.85 -16.17 3.13
CA LYS A 20 12.31 -16.17 3.30
C LYS A 20 13.00 -14.82 3.40
N GLY A 21 12.34 -13.70 3.14
CA GLY A 21 13.07 -12.45 3.15
C GLY A 21 12.24 -11.17 3.15
N ALA A 22 10.96 -11.27 2.94
CA ALA A 22 10.09 -10.11 2.75
C ALA A 22 9.21 -9.84 3.97
N THR A 23 9.79 -9.82 5.14
CA THR A 23 9.04 -9.68 6.42
C THR A 23 8.21 -8.41 6.51
N ASN A 24 8.51 -7.40 5.69
CA ASN A 24 7.82 -6.11 5.70
C ASN A 24 6.80 -5.95 4.58
N TYR A 25 6.62 -6.95 3.71
CA TYR A 25 5.64 -6.89 2.64
C TYR A 25 4.28 -7.44 3.10
N PRO A 26 3.16 -6.91 2.57
CA PRO A 26 1.81 -7.25 3.04
C PRO A 26 1.30 -8.59 2.47
N CYS A 27 2.13 -9.62 2.45
CA CYS A 27 1.81 -10.93 1.89
C CYS A 27 0.57 -11.57 2.51
N THR A 28 0.52 -11.58 3.85
CA THR A 28 -0.59 -12.16 4.60
C THR A 28 -1.87 -11.36 4.41
N ALA A 29 -1.78 -10.04 4.43
CA ALA A 29 -2.91 -9.16 4.23
C ALA A 29 -3.57 -9.37 2.85
N ILE A 30 -2.77 -9.44 1.79
CA ILE A 30 -3.27 -9.68 0.42
C ILE A 30 -3.91 -11.06 0.28
N LYS A 31 -3.31 -12.09 0.88
CA LYS A 31 -3.83 -13.46 0.85
C LYS A 31 -5.16 -13.57 1.59
N ASN A 32 -5.24 -12.96 2.76
CA ASN A 32 -6.41 -13.11 3.66
C ASN A 32 -7.53 -12.11 3.35
N TYR A 33 -7.24 -11.05 2.61
CA TYR A 33 -8.25 -10.08 2.17
C TYR A 33 -8.29 -9.96 0.63
N PRO A 34 -8.81 -10.96 -0.07
CA PRO A 34 -8.85 -10.97 -1.55
C PRO A 34 -9.82 -9.93 -2.15
N MET A 35 -10.70 -9.34 -1.34
CA MET A 35 -11.66 -8.31 -1.76
C MET A 35 -11.04 -6.93 -1.98
N LEU A 36 -9.76 -6.75 -1.67
CA LEU A 36 -9.03 -5.53 -1.99
C LEU A 36 -9.15 -5.22 -3.49
N SER A 37 -9.60 -4.03 -3.86
CA SER A 37 -9.91 -3.68 -5.26
C SER A 37 -9.88 -2.16 -5.49
N GLY A 38 -9.94 -1.74 -6.75
CA GLY A 38 -10.00 -0.32 -7.12
C GLY A 38 -8.71 0.45 -6.84
N ASN A 39 -8.85 1.68 -6.38
CA ASN A 39 -7.73 2.59 -6.07
C ASN A 39 -7.24 2.35 -4.65
N VAL A 40 -6.01 1.92 -4.51
CA VAL A 40 -5.41 1.53 -3.22
C VAL A 40 -4.25 2.47 -2.87
N TYR A 41 -4.35 3.12 -1.72
CA TYR A 41 -3.21 3.76 -1.08
C TYR A 41 -2.46 2.71 -0.27
N ALA A 42 -1.17 2.56 -0.54
CA ALA A 42 -0.30 1.61 0.15
C ALA A 42 1.07 2.22 0.39
N ALA A 43 1.88 1.60 1.23
CA ALA A 43 3.25 2.03 1.43
C ALA A 43 4.00 2.04 0.09
N TYR A 44 4.74 3.11 -0.14
CA TYR A 44 5.49 3.35 -1.36
C TYR A 44 6.40 2.19 -1.76
N GLU A 45 7.04 1.57 -0.78
CA GLU A 45 7.96 0.44 -0.97
C GLU A 45 7.25 -0.82 -1.48
N TRP A 46 5.94 -0.93 -1.28
CA TRP A 46 5.15 -2.09 -1.70
C TRP A 46 4.61 -1.97 -3.11
N GLY A 47 4.72 -0.80 -3.73
CA GLY A 47 4.09 -0.52 -5.02
C GLY A 47 4.46 -1.54 -6.10
N GLY A 48 5.74 -1.80 -6.30
CA GLY A 48 6.21 -2.78 -7.28
C GLY A 48 5.73 -4.21 -7.00
N PHE A 49 5.75 -4.60 -5.72
CA PHE A 49 5.23 -5.88 -5.26
C PHE A 49 3.72 -6.02 -5.51
N LEU A 50 2.93 -5.00 -5.20
CA LEU A 50 1.50 -4.99 -5.40
C LEU A 50 1.12 -5.03 -6.88
N ILE A 51 1.82 -4.29 -7.74
CA ILE A 51 1.64 -4.33 -9.20
C ILE A 51 1.90 -5.75 -9.74
N TRP A 52 2.90 -6.43 -9.21
CA TRP A 52 3.21 -7.79 -9.61
C TRP A 52 2.15 -8.80 -9.15
N GLN A 53 1.70 -8.72 -7.91
CA GLN A 53 0.83 -9.72 -7.29
C GLN A 53 -0.67 -9.44 -7.45
N ARG A 54 -1.03 -8.19 -7.59
CA ARG A 54 -2.41 -7.73 -7.72
C ARG A 54 -2.51 -6.70 -8.86
N PRO A 55 -2.27 -7.15 -10.11
CA PRO A 55 -2.36 -6.28 -11.29
C PRO A 55 -3.78 -5.74 -11.54
N ASP A 56 -4.76 -6.26 -10.83
CA ASP A 56 -6.17 -5.84 -10.86
C ASP A 56 -6.44 -4.56 -10.05
N ILE A 57 -5.55 -4.17 -9.13
CA ILE A 57 -5.69 -2.94 -8.34
C ILE A 57 -4.84 -1.79 -8.90
N LYS A 58 -5.26 -0.56 -8.61
CA LYS A 58 -4.50 0.65 -8.97
C LYS A 58 -3.81 1.21 -7.74
N ILE A 59 -2.49 1.25 -7.77
CA ILE A 59 -1.67 1.71 -6.66
C ILE A 59 -1.46 3.22 -6.75
N PHE A 60 -1.60 3.91 -5.62
CA PHE A 60 -1.43 5.35 -5.51
C PHE A 60 0.01 5.80 -5.81
N ALA A 61 1.00 5.10 -5.26
CA ALA A 61 2.41 5.43 -5.42
C ALA A 61 3.29 4.17 -5.50
N ASP A 62 4.33 4.25 -6.32
CA ASP A 62 5.36 3.21 -6.45
C ASP A 62 6.75 3.82 -6.67
N GLY A 63 7.78 2.97 -6.71
CA GLY A 63 9.19 3.34 -6.79
C GLY A 63 9.62 4.21 -7.98
N ARG A 64 8.76 4.45 -8.95
CA ARG A 64 9.02 5.30 -10.13
C ARG A 64 8.64 6.76 -9.88
N MET A 65 7.79 7.03 -8.90
CA MET A 65 7.10 8.33 -8.73
C MET A 65 7.92 9.49 -8.15
N PRO A 66 9.07 9.32 -7.48
CA PRO A 66 9.86 10.46 -7.00
C PRO A 66 10.31 11.41 -8.12
N ALA A 67 10.43 10.89 -9.34
CA ALA A 67 10.84 11.67 -10.50
C ALA A 67 9.68 12.40 -11.20
N TRP A 68 8.43 12.17 -10.79
CA TRP A 68 7.26 12.73 -11.44
C TRP A 68 6.75 13.94 -10.68
N ILE A 69 6.37 14.96 -11.45
CA ILE A 69 5.74 16.18 -10.97
C ILE A 69 4.48 16.37 -11.80
N ASP A 70 3.36 16.64 -11.15
CA ASP A 70 2.11 16.93 -11.84
C ASP A 70 2.11 18.34 -12.44
N GLU A 71 1.08 18.68 -13.19
CA GLU A 71 0.89 19.99 -13.84
C GLU A 71 0.81 21.16 -12.84
N ASN A 72 0.58 20.89 -11.57
CA ASN A 72 0.57 21.89 -10.48
C ASN A 72 1.91 21.97 -9.75
N GLY A 73 2.93 21.23 -10.18
CA GLY A 73 4.24 21.16 -9.52
C GLY A 73 4.26 20.30 -8.26
N GLU A 74 3.20 19.51 -7.98
CA GLU A 74 3.14 18.61 -6.82
C GLU A 74 3.62 17.21 -7.22
N SER A 75 4.58 16.67 -6.48
CA SER A 75 5.03 15.29 -6.66
C SER A 75 4.03 14.32 -5.99
N PRO A 76 3.59 13.25 -6.66
CA PRO A 76 2.80 12.18 -6.03
C PRO A 76 3.47 11.59 -4.79
N TYR A 77 4.79 11.53 -4.77
CA TYR A 77 5.56 11.10 -3.59
C TYR A 77 5.39 12.06 -2.40
N ASN A 78 5.41 13.37 -2.65
CA ASN A 78 5.17 14.36 -1.58
C ASN A 78 3.74 14.26 -1.04
N VAL A 79 2.76 14.03 -1.92
CA VAL A 79 1.37 13.77 -1.51
C VAL A 79 1.28 12.51 -0.65
N PHE A 80 1.95 11.43 -1.08
CA PHE A 80 2.05 10.18 -0.31
C PHE A 80 2.59 10.43 1.11
N ILE A 81 3.70 11.15 1.25
CA ILE A 81 4.32 11.45 2.55
C ILE A 81 3.37 12.29 3.43
N LYS A 82 2.72 13.30 2.87
CA LYS A 82 1.74 14.13 3.61
C LYS A 82 0.58 13.31 4.16
N ILE A 83 0.09 12.34 3.39
CA ILE A 83 -0.96 11.41 3.83
C ILE A 83 -0.43 10.51 4.95
N LEU A 84 0.73 9.88 4.74
CA LEU A 84 1.34 8.97 5.71
C LEU A 84 1.59 9.64 7.07
N GLN A 85 2.01 10.91 7.04
CA GLN A 85 2.26 11.73 8.23
C GLN A 85 1.00 12.41 8.79
N THR A 86 -0.16 12.14 8.24
CA THR A 86 -1.44 12.73 8.65
C THR A 86 -1.42 14.27 8.71
N GLN A 87 -0.70 14.89 7.78
CA GLN A 87 -0.64 16.35 7.71
C GLN A 87 -2.02 16.94 7.36
N PRO A 88 -2.32 18.20 7.75
CA PRO A 88 -3.61 18.82 7.45
C PRO A 88 -4.02 18.64 5.98
N GLY A 89 -5.25 18.19 5.73
CA GLY A 89 -5.74 17.89 4.38
C GLY A 89 -5.40 16.49 3.84
N TRP A 90 -4.86 15.59 4.67
CA TRP A 90 -4.49 14.24 4.25
C TRP A 90 -5.69 13.45 3.69
N ASN A 91 -6.85 13.55 4.33
CA ASN A 91 -8.05 12.80 3.96
C ASN A 91 -8.71 13.38 2.70
N GLU A 92 -8.69 14.71 2.53
CA GLU A 92 -9.13 15.38 1.32
C GLU A 92 -8.29 14.97 0.10
N LYS A 93 -6.99 14.75 0.30
CA LYS A 93 -6.12 14.22 -0.77
C LYS A 93 -6.53 12.82 -1.18
N LEU A 94 -6.78 11.91 -0.23
CA LEU A 94 -7.29 10.57 -0.54
C LEU A 94 -8.62 10.61 -1.29
N ARG A 95 -9.52 11.51 -0.91
CA ARG A 95 -10.80 11.73 -1.61
C ARG A 95 -10.61 12.27 -3.03
N LYS A 96 -9.72 13.25 -3.22
CA LYS A 96 -9.37 13.80 -4.54
C LYS A 96 -8.93 12.69 -5.51
N TYR A 97 -8.17 11.72 -5.02
CA TYR A 97 -7.69 10.58 -5.82
C TYR A 97 -8.67 9.38 -5.81
N LYS A 98 -9.88 9.55 -5.27
CA LYS A 98 -10.93 8.50 -5.24
C LYS A 98 -10.40 7.18 -4.67
N THR A 99 -9.72 7.26 -3.55
CA THR A 99 -9.10 6.09 -2.90
C THR A 99 -10.18 5.20 -2.28
N ASP A 100 -10.22 3.93 -2.68
CA ASP A 100 -11.18 2.95 -2.19
C ASP A 100 -10.69 2.24 -0.93
N TYR A 101 -9.39 1.97 -0.86
CA TYR A 101 -8.78 1.24 0.26
C TYR A 101 -7.44 1.85 0.68
N LEU A 102 -7.15 1.70 1.97
CA LEU A 102 -5.82 1.93 2.55
C LEU A 102 -5.25 0.58 2.98
N LEU A 103 -4.06 0.25 2.50
CA LEU A 103 -3.26 -0.88 2.97
C LEU A 103 -2.01 -0.32 3.63
N ILE A 104 -1.96 -0.32 4.94
CA ILE A 104 -0.92 0.36 5.71
C ILE A 104 -0.26 -0.55 6.74
N ALA A 105 0.98 -0.22 7.09
CA ALA A 105 1.67 -0.89 8.17
C ALA A 105 1.12 -0.43 9.53
N GLN A 106 0.99 -1.36 10.45
CA GLN A 106 0.63 -1.04 11.83
C GLN A 106 1.66 -0.13 12.50
N GLY A 107 1.19 0.73 13.39
CA GLY A 107 2.03 1.66 14.14
C GLY A 107 2.50 2.89 13.35
N THR A 108 2.07 3.08 12.11
CA THR A 108 2.27 4.34 11.39
C THR A 108 1.35 5.44 11.92
N PHE A 109 1.70 6.72 11.72
CA PHE A 109 0.83 7.83 12.16
C PHE A 109 -0.59 7.70 11.64
N LEU A 110 -0.73 7.31 10.37
CA LEU A 110 -2.04 7.11 9.74
C LEU A 110 -2.80 5.95 10.39
N ASP A 111 -2.14 4.85 10.70
CA ASP A 111 -2.75 3.71 11.38
C ASP A 111 -3.23 4.08 12.79
N LEU A 112 -2.37 4.73 13.59
CA LEU A 112 -2.72 5.19 14.95
C LEU A 112 -3.90 6.16 14.95
N LEU A 113 -3.95 7.09 13.98
CA LEU A 113 -5.07 8.00 13.83
C LEU A 113 -6.37 7.26 13.50
N LEU A 114 -6.29 6.32 12.57
CA LEU A 114 -7.46 5.56 12.12
C LEU A 114 -7.92 4.52 13.13
N ASP A 115 -7.05 4.01 13.98
CA ASP A 115 -7.44 3.14 15.10
C ASP A 115 -8.44 3.83 16.04
N GLU A 116 -8.25 5.13 16.25
CA GLU A 116 -9.11 5.90 17.15
C GLU A 116 -10.32 6.54 16.44
N SER A 117 -10.21 6.85 15.15
CA SER A 117 -11.17 7.74 14.48
C SER A 117 -11.59 7.34 13.07
N ALA A 118 -11.37 6.09 12.67
CA ALA A 118 -11.63 5.65 11.28
C ALA A 118 -13.03 6.02 10.78
N GLU A 119 -14.08 5.66 11.52
CA GLU A 119 -15.47 5.92 11.09
C GLU A 119 -15.76 7.42 10.98
N LYS A 120 -15.26 8.23 11.90
CA LYS A 120 -15.36 9.69 11.86
C LYS A 120 -14.70 10.28 10.62
N GLU A 121 -13.61 9.68 10.19
CA GLU A 121 -12.85 10.07 9.00
C GLU A 121 -13.42 9.47 7.69
N GLY A 122 -14.46 8.63 7.77
CA GLY A 122 -15.12 8.00 6.63
C GLY A 122 -14.46 6.68 6.20
N TRP A 123 -13.73 6.02 7.10
CA TRP A 123 -13.06 4.76 6.86
C TRP A 123 -13.58 3.67 7.79
N LYS A 124 -13.48 2.41 7.36
CA LYS A 124 -13.80 1.23 8.17
C LYS A 124 -12.64 0.24 8.11
N LYS A 125 -12.11 -0.15 9.26
CA LYS A 125 -11.15 -1.25 9.33
C LYS A 125 -11.84 -2.55 8.92
N VAL A 126 -11.31 -3.22 7.89
CA VAL A 126 -11.88 -4.45 7.32
C VAL A 126 -10.95 -5.65 7.46
N TYR A 127 -9.68 -5.40 7.75
CA TYR A 127 -8.68 -6.43 8.01
C TYR A 127 -7.58 -5.87 8.92
N GLU A 128 -7.03 -6.75 9.75
CA GLU A 128 -5.86 -6.48 10.57
C GLU A 128 -5.10 -7.78 10.84
N ASP A 129 -3.77 -7.72 10.79
CA ASP A 129 -2.87 -8.75 11.29
C ASP A 129 -1.79 -8.10 12.18
N LYS A 130 -0.75 -8.82 12.55
CA LYS A 130 0.30 -8.30 13.46
C LYS A 130 1.11 -7.13 12.87
N THR A 131 1.06 -6.92 11.57
CA THR A 131 1.95 -5.99 10.86
C THR A 131 1.22 -5.04 9.93
N HIS A 132 0.00 -5.38 9.49
CA HIS A 132 -0.74 -4.63 8.49
C HIS A 132 -2.20 -4.45 8.87
N ALA A 133 -2.79 -3.36 8.40
CA ALA A 133 -4.22 -3.10 8.47
C ALA A 133 -4.77 -2.66 7.10
N ILE A 134 -6.02 -3.03 6.82
CA ILE A 134 -6.75 -2.57 5.64
C ILE A 134 -7.98 -1.81 6.09
N TYR A 135 -8.13 -0.60 5.56
CA TYR A 135 -9.30 0.24 5.76
C TYR A 135 -10.04 0.42 4.43
N LYS A 136 -11.35 0.31 4.47
CA LYS A 136 -12.23 0.54 3.32
C LYS A 136 -12.87 1.91 3.43
N ASN A 137 -12.95 2.64 2.33
CA ASN A 137 -13.68 3.89 2.24
C ASN A 137 -15.20 3.62 2.39
N LEU A 138 -15.86 4.38 3.26
CA LEU A 138 -17.31 4.33 3.47
C LEU A 138 -18.07 5.30 2.57
N LEU A 139 -17.37 6.25 1.95
CA LEU A 139 -17.97 7.23 1.06
C LEU A 139 -18.04 6.67 -0.36
N THR A 140 -19.19 6.69 -0.95
CA THR A 140 -19.38 6.43 -2.39
C THR A 140 -19.09 7.70 -3.18
N TYR A 141 -18.26 7.58 -4.22
CA TYR A 141 -17.96 8.66 -5.16
C TYR A 141 -18.96 8.67 -6.32
#